data_eac23f70bcc6ed03593c16a0880bb8ac
#
_entry.id   eac23f70bcc6ed03593c16a0880bb8ac
#
_cell.length_a   1.000
_cell.length_b   1.000
_cell.length_c   1.000
_cell.angle_alpha   90.00
_cell.angle_beta   90.00
_cell.angle_gamma   90.00
#
_symmetry.space_group_name_H-M   'P 1'
#
loop_
_entity.id
_entity.type
_entity.pdbx_description
1 polymer ?
#
loop_
_entity_poly.entity_id
_entity_poly.type
_entity_poly.pdbx_seq_one_letter_code
_entity_poly.pdbx_strand_id
1 'polypeptide(L)'
;MADTKWLEIAVNTTPDRLDEVTAKLTAAGMAGLVIEDEAEFQQFLEQNRQYWDYVDQELLDRMKGVTRVKFYVTDDADGRAQLAQYTHGLDCEYTVTPLSDNDWAYSWQKYYKPLSIGERLYVVPQWEKENPVPDGRVPFYLNPGLTFGTGSHASTQLCLEGVEAHTKAGDAVLDLGCGSGILSIAALVLGASHALAVDIDPKAVDVAYENAALNGIGKDRYTVRAGDVLSDAALAAEIAQQRYPLVLANIVADVIIPLSAQVPNLLTEDGIFLCSGIIDTRAHEVEAALAKNGLKITRKREKNGWVALEAVLA
;
A
#
# COMPACT_ATOMS: atom_id res chain seq x y z
N MET A 1 21.92 19.95 1.26
CA MET A 1 22.84 18.97 0.65
C MET A 1 22.78 19.21 -0.84
N ALA A 2 23.90 19.12 -1.57
CA ALA A 2 23.85 19.28 -3.03
C ALA A 2 23.09 18.10 -3.64
N ASP A 3 22.18 18.42 -4.56
CA ASP A 3 21.37 17.45 -5.28
C ASP A 3 22.29 16.57 -6.14
N THR A 4 22.46 15.31 -5.80
CA THR A 4 23.33 14.41 -6.55
C THR A 4 22.58 13.99 -7.81
N LYS A 5 23.14 14.30 -8.96
CA LYS A 5 22.57 13.88 -10.26
C LYS A 5 23.12 12.51 -10.62
N TRP A 6 22.24 11.65 -11.10
CA TRP A 6 22.54 10.29 -11.50
C TRP A 6 22.22 10.06 -12.99
N LEU A 7 22.89 9.10 -13.56
CA LEU A 7 22.55 8.52 -14.87
C LEU A 7 22.09 7.08 -14.65
N GLU A 8 20.89 6.75 -15.10
CA GLU A 8 20.44 5.37 -15.27
C GLU A 8 20.88 4.88 -16.64
N ILE A 9 21.57 3.76 -16.66
CA ILE A 9 21.96 3.09 -17.89
C ILE A 9 21.15 1.80 -17.98
N ALA A 10 20.38 1.65 -19.06
CA ALA A 10 19.63 0.43 -19.34
C ALA A 10 20.20 -0.24 -20.60
N VAL A 11 20.84 -1.37 -20.42
CA VAL A 11 21.42 -2.20 -21.48
C VAL A 11 20.38 -3.22 -21.89
N ASN A 12 19.81 -3.06 -23.11
CA ASN A 12 18.84 -3.99 -23.66
C ASN A 12 19.56 -5.25 -24.19
N THR A 13 19.02 -6.41 -23.88
CA THR A 13 19.58 -7.70 -24.28
C THR A 13 18.47 -8.72 -24.55
N THR A 14 18.84 -9.96 -24.78
CA THR A 14 17.93 -11.09 -24.92
C THR A 14 18.15 -12.09 -23.78
N PRO A 15 17.17 -12.93 -23.42
CA PRO A 15 17.32 -13.87 -22.31
C PRO A 15 18.57 -14.77 -22.42
N ASP A 16 18.90 -15.21 -23.61
CA ASP A 16 20.08 -16.05 -23.88
C ASP A 16 21.42 -15.31 -23.75
N ARG A 17 21.42 -13.97 -23.76
CA ARG A 17 22.63 -13.15 -23.58
C ARG A 17 22.69 -12.44 -22.23
N LEU A 18 21.68 -12.56 -21.39
CA LEU A 18 21.57 -11.86 -20.12
C LEU A 18 22.77 -12.15 -19.20
N ASP A 19 23.13 -13.42 -19.06
CA ASP A 19 24.27 -13.84 -18.23
C ASP A 19 25.61 -13.31 -18.80
N GLU A 20 25.78 -13.29 -20.11
CA GLU A 20 26.97 -12.75 -20.75
C GLU A 20 27.13 -11.24 -20.48
N VAL A 21 26.04 -10.48 -20.62
CA VAL A 21 26.02 -9.03 -20.38
C VAL A 21 26.30 -8.73 -18.92
N THR A 22 25.64 -9.45 -18.02
CA THR A 22 25.82 -9.31 -16.57
C THR A 22 27.26 -9.62 -16.15
N ALA A 23 27.84 -10.71 -16.68
CA ALA A 23 29.22 -11.08 -16.41
C ALA A 23 30.24 -10.03 -16.92
N LYS A 24 30.01 -9.46 -18.10
CA LYS A 24 30.85 -8.39 -18.66
C LYS A 24 30.83 -7.13 -17.81
N LEU A 25 29.65 -6.67 -17.40
CA LEU A 25 29.49 -5.49 -16.53
C LEU A 25 30.16 -5.71 -15.17
N THR A 26 29.98 -6.89 -14.57
CA THR A 26 30.62 -7.26 -13.30
C THR A 26 32.15 -7.32 -13.44
N ALA A 27 32.66 -7.91 -14.50
CA ALA A 27 34.11 -7.98 -14.78
C ALA A 27 34.71 -6.59 -15.03
N ALA A 28 33.95 -5.64 -15.55
CA ALA A 28 34.37 -4.25 -15.70
C ALA A 28 34.37 -3.47 -14.36
N GLY A 29 33.94 -4.09 -13.25
CA GLY A 29 33.95 -3.51 -11.89
C GLY A 29 32.62 -2.98 -11.40
N MET A 30 31.50 -3.23 -12.11
CA MET A 30 30.19 -2.83 -11.65
C MET A 30 29.69 -3.78 -10.53
N ALA A 31 29.37 -3.21 -9.36
CA ALA A 31 28.96 -3.99 -8.18
C ALA A 31 27.43 -4.05 -7.96
N GLY A 32 26.67 -3.10 -8.52
CA GLY A 32 25.22 -3.01 -8.33
C GLY A 32 24.48 -3.05 -9.67
N LEU A 33 23.92 -4.20 -10.01
CA LEU A 33 23.11 -4.39 -11.21
C LEU A 33 21.65 -4.64 -10.83
N VAL A 34 20.74 -4.09 -11.61
CA VAL A 34 19.31 -4.39 -11.56
C VAL A 34 18.96 -5.14 -12.84
N ILE A 35 18.50 -6.37 -12.70
CA ILE A 35 18.07 -7.20 -13.83
C ILE A 35 16.56 -7.07 -13.95
N GLU A 36 16.08 -6.71 -15.13
CA GLU A 36 14.67 -6.74 -15.48
C GLU A 36 14.50 -7.76 -16.61
N ASP A 37 13.94 -8.91 -16.28
CA ASP A 37 13.66 -10.00 -17.20
C ASP A 37 12.22 -10.51 -17.03
N GLU A 38 11.48 -10.59 -18.13
CA GLU A 38 10.08 -11.03 -18.09
C GLU A 38 9.95 -12.46 -17.54
N ALA A 39 10.83 -13.36 -17.92
CA ALA A 39 10.74 -14.76 -17.51
C ALA A 39 11.02 -14.94 -16.01
N GLU A 40 12.06 -14.26 -15.49
CA GLU A 40 12.33 -14.25 -14.04
C GLU A 40 11.19 -13.61 -13.27
N PHE A 41 10.62 -12.50 -13.78
CA PHE A 41 9.50 -11.85 -13.15
C PHE A 41 8.26 -12.75 -13.10
N GLN A 42 7.94 -13.46 -14.18
CA GLN A 42 6.83 -14.43 -14.20
C GLN A 42 7.10 -15.61 -13.24
N GLN A 43 8.32 -16.14 -13.24
CA GLN A 43 8.71 -17.20 -12.31
C GLN A 43 8.62 -16.74 -10.84
N PHE A 44 9.05 -15.49 -10.55
CA PHE A 44 8.89 -14.90 -9.22
C PHE A 44 7.43 -14.82 -8.80
N LEU A 45 6.55 -14.39 -9.69
CA LEU A 45 5.10 -14.34 -9.43
C LEU A 45 4.50 -15.72 -9.18
N GLU A 46 4.90 -16.73 -9.96
CA GLU A 46 4.42 -18.11 -9.76
C GLU A 46 4.88 -18.70 -8.44
N GLN A 47 6.18 -18.53 -8.08
CA GLN A 47 6.76 -19.05 -6.84
C GLN A 47 6.22 -18.36 -5.60
N ASN A 48 5.83 -17.11 -5.70
CA ASN A 48 5.34 -16.30 -4.59
C ASN A 48 3.83 -16.09 -4.63
N ARG A 49 3.11 -16.85 -5.43
CA ARG A 49 1.65 -16.74 -5.60
C ARG A 49 0.85 -16.78 -4.30
N GLN A 50 1.40 -17.43 -3.28
CA GLN A 50 0.79 -17.47 -1.94
C GLN A 50 0.92 -16.17 -1.14
N TYR A 51 1.81 -15.24 -1.56
CA TYR A 51 2.05 -13.96 -0.89
C TYR A 51 1.55 -12.77 -1.70
N TRP A 52 1.23 -12.98 -2.99
CA TRP A 52 0.82 -11.93 -3.92
C TRP A 52 -0.50 -12.33 -4.59
N ASP A 53 -1.59 -11.91 -3.98
CA ASP A 53 -2.93 -12.19 -4.49
C ASP A 53 -3.28 -11.36 -5.74
N TYR A 54 -2.51 -10.30 -6.02
CA TYR A 54 -2.74 -9.41 -7.15
C TYR A 54 -1.43 -8.82 -7.68
N VAL A 55 -1.28 -8.82 -8.98
CA VAL A 55 -0.22 -8.11 -9.71
C VAL A 55 -0.88 -7.06 -10.58
N ASP A 56 -0.40 -5.83 -10.48
CA ASP A 56 -0.89 -4.73 -11.30
C ASP A 56 -0.72 -5.03 -12.80
N GLN A 57 -1.81 -4.91 -13.56
CA GLN A 57 -1.79 -5.16 -15.01
C GLN A 57 -0.81 -4.24 -15.75
N GLU A 58 -0.68 -2.98 -15.31
CA GLU A 58 0.31 -2.05 -15.89
C GLU A 58 1.74 -2.53 -15.67
N LEU A 59 2.03 -3.18 -14.53
CA LEU A 59 3.34 -3.76 -14.25
C LEU A 59 3.61 -4.96 -15.15
N LEU A 60 2.62 -5.83 -15.34
CA LEU A 60 2.72 -6.96 -16.25
C LEU A 60 2.96 -6.50 -17.70
N ASP A 61 2.19 -5.51 -18.17
CA ASP A 61 2.31 -4.97 -19.51
C ASP A 61 3.67 -4.27 -19.71
N ARG A 62 4.19 -3.63 -18.68
CA ARG A 62 5.49 -2.96 -18.69
C ARG A 62 6.68 -3.92 -18.72
N MET A 63 6.54 -5.11 -18.14
CA MET A 63 7.57 -6.15 -18.11
C MET A 63 7.54 -7.04 -19.35
N LYS A 64 6.47 -6.97 -20.15
CA LYS A 64 6.27 -7.81 -21.32
C LYS A 64 7.32 -7.56 -22.39
N GLY A 65 8.07 -8.61 -22.75
CA GLY A 65 9.14 -8.55 -23.73
C GLY A 65 10.39 -7.82 -23.25
N VAL A 66 10.49 -7.50 -21.96
CA VAL A 66 11.66 -6.80 -21.42
C VAL A 66 12.68 -7.78 -20.93
N THR A 67 13.91 -7.67 -21.45
CA THR A 67 15.13 -8.28 -20.89
C THR A 67 16.23 -7.24 -20.96
N ARG A 68 16.64 -6.70 -19.81
CA ARG A 68 17.68 -5.66 -19.73
C ARG A 68 18.39 -5.66 -18.39
N VAL A 69 19.61 -5.14 -18.41
CA VAL A 69 20.42 -4.91 -17.21
C VAL A 69 20.54 -3.42 -16.99
N LYS A 70 20.20 -2.95 -15.79
CA LYS A 70 20.35 -1.55 -15.41
C LYS A 70 21.44 -1.36 -14.38
N PHE A 71 22.11 -0.22 -14.46
CA PHE A 71 23.04 0.26 -13.45
C PHE A 71 23.05 1.79 -13.40
N TYR A 72 23.67 2.34 -12.37
CA TYR A 72 23.63 3.77 -12.06
C TYR A 72 25.03 4.29 -11.85
N VAL A 73 25.31 5.47 -12.39
CA VAL A 73 26.55 6.23 -12.14
C VAL A 73 26.21 7.68 -11.85
N THR A 74 27.08 8.41 -11.19
CA THR A 74 26.88 9.85 -10.96
C THR A 74 26.96 10.65 -12.27
N ASP A 75 26.20 11.71 -12.41
CA ASP A 75 26.26 12.60 -13.58
C ASP A 75 27.33 13.69 -13.38
N ASP A 76 28.57 13.21 -13.24
CA ASP A 76 29.77 14.02 -13.16
C ASP A 76 30.88 13.43 -14.05
N ALA A 77 32.07 14.01 -13.99
CA ALA A 77 33.19 13.56 -14.81
C ALA A 77 33.62 12.12 -14.49
N ASP A 78 33.59 11.74 -13.21
CA ASP A 78 34.02 10.42 -12.75
C ASP A 78 32.98 9.36 -13.13
N GLY A 79 31.70 9.63 -12.93
CA GLY A 79 30.61 8.71 -13.33
C GLY A 79 30.53 8.51 -14.84
N ARG A 80 30.77 9.56 -15.63
CA ARG A 80 30.86 9.45 -17.09
C ARG A 80 32.08 8.64 -17.56
N ALA A 81 33.20 8.74 -16.86
CA ALA A 81 34.37 7.89 -17.10
C ALA A 81 34.08 6.42 -16.75
N GLN A 82 33.40 6.17 -15.64
CA GLN A 82 32.92 4.84 -15.26
C GLN A 82 31.95 4.26 -16.29
N LEU A 83 30.98 5.05 -16.77
CA LEU A 83 30.07 4.65 -17.82
C LEU A 83 30.84 4.18 -19.08
N ALA A 84 31.80 4.98 -19.52
CA ALA A 84 32.63 4.62 -20.68
C ALA A 84 33.43 3.32 -20.44
N GLN A 85 33.93 3.10 -19.22
CA GLN A 85 34.63 1.86 -18.84
C GLN A 85 33.67 0.66 -18.87
N TYR A 86 32.50 0.75 -18.26
CA TYR A 86 31.54 -0.36 -18.14
C TYR A 86 30.92 -0.74 -19.47
N THR A 87 30.70 0.23 -20.35
CA THR A 87 30.12 -0.03 -21.69
C THR A 87 31.15 -0.38 -22.74
N HIS A 88 32.47 -0.29 -22.43
CA HIS A 88 33.51 -0.63 -23.37
C HIS A 88 33.45 -2.11 -23.79
N GLY A 89 33.27 -2.35 -25.09
CA GLY A 89 33.15 -3.70 -25.65
C GLY A 89 31.84 -4.42 -25.41
N LEU A 90 30.81 -3.71 -24.94
CA LEU A 90 29.45 -4.22 -24.96
C LEU A 90 28.90 -4.13 -26.38
N ASP A 91 28.50 -5.29 -26.92
CA ASP A 91 27.80 -5.39 -28.21
C ASP A 91 26.28 -5.44 -27.96
N CYS A 92 25.76 -4.40 -27.29
CA CYS A 92 24.35 -4.25 -26.97
C CYS A 92 23.99 -2.76 -27.02
N GLU A 93 22.77 -2.47 -27.46
CA GLU A 93 22.22 -1.11 -27.36
C GLU A 93 21.94 -0.77 -25.90
N TYR A 94 22.29 0.44 -25.51
CA TYR A 94 21.92 0.95 -24.19
C TYR A 94 21.37 2.37 -24.27
N THR A 95 20.52 2.69 -23.32
CA THR A 95 19.98 4.03 -23.14
C THR A 95 20.56 4.66 -21.89
N VAL A 96 20.78 5.97 -21.91
CA VAL A 96 21.25 6.76 -20.77
C VAL A 96 20.17 7.77 -20.43
N THR A 97 19.62 7.68 -19.25
CA THR A 97 18.57 8.58 -18.75
C THR A 97 19.10 9.37 -17.57
N PRO A 98 19.18 10.71 -17.64
CA PRO A 98 19.51 11.51 -16.48
C PRO A 98 18.41 11.38 -15.41
N LEU A 99 18.84 11.17 -14.17
CA LEU A 99 17.97 11.13 -13.00
C LEU A 99 18.48 12.17 -11.99
N SER A 100 17.59 12.99 -11.45
CA SER A 100 17.87 13.70 -10.20
C SER A 100 17.35 12.88 -9.03
N ASP A 101 17.90 13.06 -7.82
CA ASP A 101 17.34 12.46 -6.61
C ASP A 101 15.84 12.79 -6.47
N ASN A 102 15.45 13.99 -6.91
CA ASN A 102 14.06 14.41 -6.98
C ASN A 102 13.24 13.66 -8.06
N ASP A 103 13.80 13.39 -9.23
CA ASP A 103 13.09 12.71 -10.30
C ASP A 103 12.81 11.25 -9.95
N TRP A 104 13.74 10.59 -9.27
CA TRP A 104 13.58 9.21 -8.83
C TRP A 104 12.63 9.09 -7.63
N ALA A 105 12.80 9.94 -6.64
CA ALA A 105 11.97 9.95 -5.43
C ALA A 105 10.51 10.36 -5.71
N TYR A 106 10.26 11.18 -6.75
CA TYR A 106 8.95 11.80 -6.97
C TYR A 106 8.34 11.51 -8.35
N SER A 107 8.99 10.72 -9.21
CA SER A 107 8.46 10.42 -10.56
C SER A 107 7.09 9.73 -10.54
N TRP A 108 6.81 8.95 -9.51
CA TRP A 108 5.53 8.28 -9.29
C TRP A 108 4.40 9.26 -8.88
N GLN A 109 4.73 10.43 -8.31
CA GLN A 109 3.73 11.44 -7.90
C GLN A 109 2.93 11.99 -9.08
N LYS A 110 3.53 12.04 -10.30
CA LYS A 110 2.82 12.49 -11.50
C LYS A 110 1.59 11.61 -11.84
N TYR A 111 1.64 10.35 -11.46
CA TYR A 111 0.59 9.36 -11.73
C TYR A 111 -0.45 9.27 -10.61
N TYR A 112 -0.13 9.84 -9.44
CA TYR A 112 -1.02 9.81 -8.31
C TYR A 112 -1.89 11.08 -8.29
N LYS A 113 -3.17 10.91 -8.69
CA LYS A 113 -4.13 12.02 -8.79
C LYS A 113 -5.15 11.96 -7.67
N PRO A 114 -5.74 13.11 -7.29
CA PRO A 114 -6.85 13.13 -6.34
C PRO A 114 -7.98 12.20 -6.79
N LEU A 115 -8.58 11.50 -5.83
CA LEU A 115 -9.55 10.47 -6.09
C LEU A 115 -10.85 10.73 -5.31
N SER A 116 -11.97 10.83 -6.03
CA SER A 116 -13.29 10.85 -5.43
C SER A 116 -13.74 9.44 -5.04
N ILE A 117 -14.08 9.23 -3.77
CA ILE A 117 -14.58 7.96 -3.25
C ILE A 117 -15.93 8.17 -2.61
N GLY A 118 -16.86 7.26 -2.88
CA GLY A 118 -18.24 7.42 -2.41
C GLY A 118 -18.85 8.77 -2.84
N GLU A 119 -19.69 9.34 -2.00
CA GLU A 119 -20.35 10.62 -2.25
C GLU A 119 -19.61 11.81 -1.62
N ARG A 120 -18.88 11.59 -0.52
CA ARG A 120 -18.33 12.66 0.31
C ARG A 120 -16.80 12.73 0.30
N LEU A 121 -16.09 11.60 0.28
CA LEU A 121 -14.64 11.59 0.43
C LEU A 121 -13.90 12.05 -0.83
N TYR A 122 -12.85 12.83 -0.63
CA TYR A 122 -11.91 13.25 -1.66
C TYR A 122 -10.47 13.05 -1.16
N VAL A 123 -9.85 11.98 -1.63
CA VAL A 123 -8.46 11.63 -1.27
C VAL A 123 -7.52 12.50 -2.08
N VAL A 124 -6.66 13.27 -1.43
CA VAL A 124 -5.78 14.23 -2.07
C VAL A 124 -4.33 13.96 -1.66
N PRO A 125 -3.42 13.72 -2.61
CA PRO A 125 -2.01 13.64 -2.28
C PRO A 125 -1.51 14.98 -1.75
N GLN A 126 -0.58 14.96 -0.80
CA GLN A 126 -0.13 16.17 -0.10
C GLN A 126 0.41 17.27 -1.04
N TRP A 127 1.00 16.90 -2.19
CA TRP A 127 1.54 17.85 -3.17
C TRP A 127 0.46 18.49 -4.05
N GLU A 128 -0.77 18.01 -3.98
CA GLU A 128 -1.94 18.62 -4.65
C GLU A 128 -2.90 19.32 -3.66
N LYS A 129 -2.46 19.57 -2.42
CA LYS A 129 -3.28 20.16 -1.35
C LYS A 129 -3.86 21.53 -1.69
N GLU A 130 -3.18 22.31 -2.53
CA GLU A 130 -3.62 23.65 -2.96
C GLU A 130 -4.66 23.60 -4.11
N ASN A 131 -4.93 22.42 -4.66
CA ASN A 131 -5.89 22.28 -5.74
C ASN A 131 -7.35 22.40 -5.23
N PRO A 132 -8.27 22.92 -6.06
CA PRO A 132 -9.66 23.04 -5.69
C PRO A 132 -10.30 21.70 -5.33
N VAL A 133 -11.05 21.68 -4.23
CA VAL A 133 -11.85 20.51 -3.84
C VAL A 133 -13.22 20.60 -4.52
N PRO A 134 -13.73 19.52 -5.12
CA PRO A 134 -15.06 19.50 -5.70
C PRO A 134 -16.15 19.81 -4.68
N ASP A 135 -17.20 20.54 -5.09
CA ASP A 135 -18.29 20.93 -4.22
C ASP A 135 -18.93 19.72 -3.50
N GLY A 136 -19.20 19.89 -2.23
CA GLY A 136 -19.82 18.87 -1.36
C GLY A 136 -18.91 17.76 -0.90
N ARG A 137 -17.63 17.76 -1.30
CA ARG A 137 -16.67 16.74 -0.87
C ARG A 137 -15.83 17.20 0.31
N VAL A 138 -15.43 16.22 1.12
CA VAL A 138 -14.56 16.39 2.28
C VAL A 138 -13.18 15.92 1.88
N PRO A 139 -12.20 16.82 1.75
CA PRO A 139 -10.84 16.42 1.41
C PRO A 139 -10.17 15.75 2.61
N PHE A 140 -9.38 14.74 2.34
CA PHE A 140 -8.39 14.28 3.27
C PHE A 140 -7.06 14.01 2.56
N TYR A 141 -5.98 14.40 3.20
CA TYR A 141 -4.66 14.50 2.61
C TYR A 141 -3.80 13.33 3.03
N LEU A 142 -3.09 12.75 2.06
CA LEU A 142 -2.16 11.65 2.29
C LEU A 142 -0.82 11.90 1.61
N ASN A 143 0.23 11.44 2.26
CA ASN A 143 1.47 11.12 1.58
C ASN A 143 1.47 9.62 1.29
N PRO A 144 1.23 9.20 0.05
CA PRO A 144 1.13 7.78 -0.29
C PRO A 144 2.44 7.01 -0.17
N GLY A 145 3.58 7.66 0.04
CA GLY A 145 4.87 7.06 0.40
C GLY A 145 5.15 5.67 -0.18
N LEU A 146 6.00 4.92 0.52
CA LEU A 146 6.35 3.52 0.19
C LEU A 146 5.48 2.50 0.97
N THR A 147 4.44 2.94 1.67
CA THR A 147 3.54 2.07 2.45
C THR A 147 2.27 1.76 1.68
N PHE A 148 1.67 0.59 1.96
CA PHE A 148 0.36 0.21 1.44
C PHE A 148 -0.73 1.18 1.93
N GLY A 149 -1.81 1.34 1.14
CA GLY A 149 -2.92 2.23 1.53
C GLY A 149 -2.87 3.60 0.85
N THR A 150 -2.60 3.63 -0.46
CA THR A 150 -2.59 4.87 -1.27
C THR A 150 -3.99 5.37 -1.64
N GLY A 151 -5.04 4.57 -1.43
CA GLY A 151 -6.43 4.88 -1.80
C GLY A 151 -6.83 4.48 -3.22
N SER A 152 -5.89 4.24 -4.12
CA SER A 152 -6.18 3.84 -5.52
C SER A 152 -6.59 2.37 -5.65
N HIS A 153 -6.14 1.51 -4.73
CA HIS A 153 -6.43 0.08 -4.75
C HIS A 153 -7.92 -0.20 -4.51
N ALA A 154 -8.50 -1.17 -5.24
CA ALA A 154 -9.92 -1.47 -5.19
C ALA A 154 -10.41 -1.84 -3.78
N SER A 155 -9.63 -2.64 -3.01
CA SER A 155 -9.98 -3.00 -1.63
C SER A 155 -10.05 -1.76 -0.72
N THR A 156 -9.12 -0.82 -0.88
CA THR A 156 -9.10 0.42 -0.10
C THR A 156 -10.28 1.30 -0.44
N GLN A 157 -10.64 1.41 -1.73
CA GLN A 157 -11.83 2.16 -2.15
C GLN A 157 -13.10 1.57 -1.56
N LEU A 158 -13.26 0.23 -1.60
CA LEU A 158 -14.40 -0.46 -0.99
C LEU A 158 -14.49 -0.21 0.52
N CYS A 159 -13.36 -0.22 1.23
CA CYS A 159 -13.31 0.12 2.65
C CYS A 159 -13.68 1.58 2.90
N LEU A 160 -13.13 2.53 2.14
CA LEU A 160 -13.43 3.96 2.29
C LEU A 160 -14.89 4.28 2.05
N GLU A 161 -15.55 3.64 1.07
CA GLU A 161 -16.99 3.72 0.86
C GLU A 161 -17.77 3.20 2.08
N GLY A 162 -17.28 2.12 2.73
CA GLY A 162 -17.86 1.61 3.96
C GLY A 162 -17.64 2.54 5.17
N VAL A 163 -16.43 3.08 5.30
CA VAL A 163 -16.11 4.09 6.33
C VAL A 163 -17.03 5.29 6.18
N GLU A 164 -17.25 5.78 4.96
CA GLU A 164 -18.16 6.88 4.70
C GLU A 164 -19.60 6.56 5.10
N ALA A 165 -20.06 5.35 4.81
CA ALA A 165 -21.44 4.93 5.09
C ALA A 165 -21.72 4.74 6.58
N HIS A 166 -20.71 4.32 7.37
CA HIS A 166 -20.93 3.86 8.74
C HIS A 166 -20.34 4.77 9.82
N THR A 167 -19.42 5.69 9.48
CA THR A 167 -18.88 6.62 10.48
C THR A 167 -19.92 7.65 10.91
N LYS A 168 -20.18 7.71 12.21
CA LYS A 168 -21.04 8.72 12.84
C LYS A 168 -20.20 9.69 13.66
N ALA A 169 -20.70 10.89 13.84
CA ALA A 169 -20.05 11.88 14.70
C ALA A 169 -19.93 11.36 16.13
N GLY A 170 -18.72 11.40 16.67
CA GLY A 170 -18.45 10.95 18.03
C GLY A 170 -18.02 9.48 18.15
N ASP A 171 -18.07 8.68 17.10
CA ASP A 171 -17.65 7.26 17.13
C ASP A 171 -16.19 7.09 17.53
N ALA A 172 -15.92 5.99 18.22
CA ALA A 172 -14.60 5.41 18.38
C ALA A 172 -14.36 4.39 17.29
N VAL A 173 -13.20 4.44 16.63
CA VAL A 173 -12.86 3.54 15.52
C VAL A 173 -11.62 2.72 15.87
N LEU A 174 -11.65 1.44 15.50
CA LEU A 174 -10.48 0.55 15.57
C LEU A 174 -10.08 0.16 14.14
N ASP A 175 -8.78 0.31 13.81
CA ASP A 175 -8.22 0.00 12.50
C ASP A 175 -7.09 -1.04 12.65
N LEU A 176 -7.34 -2.27 12.20
CA LEU A 176 -6.45 -3.41 12.34
C LEU A 176 -5.71 -3.67 11.03
N GLY A 177 -4.38 -3.49 11.03
CA GLY A 177 -3.56 -3.44 9.84
C GLY A 177 -3.69 -2.09 9.12
N CYS A 178 -3.43 -1.01 9.85
CA CYS A 178 -3.74 0.34 9.40
C CYS A 178 -2.85 0.86 8.26
N GLY A 179 -1.64 0.33 8.09
CA GLY A 179 -0.68 0.80 7.09
C GLY A 179 -0.45 2.31 7.15
N SER A 180 -0.83 3.02 6.10
CA SER A 180 -0.76 4.48 6.03
C SER A 180 -1.73 5.23 6.96
N GLY A 181 -2.64 4.52 7.65
CA GLY A 181 -3.71 5.07 8.46
C GLY A 181 -4.91 5.58 7.64
N ILE A 182 -4.97 5.27 6.35
CA ILE A 182 -5.98 5.85 5.43
C ILE A 182 -7.42 5.67 5.90
N LEU A 183 -7.78 4.51 6.45
CA LEU A 183 -9.16 4.22 6.86
C LEU A 183 -9.52 4.95 8.16
N SER A 184 -8.67 4.86 9.17
CA SER A 184 -8.86 5.54 10.45
C SER A 184 -8.83 7.06 10.30
N ILE A 185 -7.94 7.62 9.47
CA ILE A 185 -7.90 9.06 9.20
C ILE A 185 -9.17 9.51 8.47
N ALA A 186 -9.65 8.74 7.47
CA ALA A 186 -10.91 9.04 6.80
C ALA A 186 -12.10 9.08 7.79
N ALA A 187 -12.17 8.11 8.72
CA ALA A 187 -13.19 8.12 9.77
C ALA A 187 -13.09 9.37 10.67
N LEU A 188 -11.88 9.75 11.08
CA LEU A 188 -11.65 10.94 11.90
C LEU A 188 -12.03 12.25 11.19
N VAL A 189 -11.75 12.35 9.89
CA VAL A 189 -12.13 13.49 9.05
C VAL A 189 -13.65 13.55 8.86
N LEU A 190 -14.33 12.40 8.81
CA LEU A 190 -15.78 12.29 8.72
C LEU A 190 -16.52 12.53 10.03
N GLY A 191 -15.79 12.71 11.14
CA GLY A 191 -16.37 13.11 12.43
C GLY A 191 -16.25 12.10 13.56
N ALA A 192 -15.55 10.99 13.39
CA ALA A 192 -15.20 10.12 14.50
C ALA A 192 -14.44 10.90 15.59
N SER A 193 -14.69 10.60 16.86
CA SER A 193 -14.06 11.31 17.97
C SER A 193 -12.59 10.94 18.13
N HIS A 194 -12.30 9.66 18.06
CA HIS A 194 -10.93 9.13 18.13
C HIS A 194 -10.81 7.80 17.38
N ALA A 195 -9.58 7.43 17.05
CA ALA A 195 -9.27 6.14 16.47
C ALA A 195 -8.06 5.51 17.16
N LEU A 196 -8.13 4.20 17.37
CA LEU A 196 -6.99 3.34 17.70
C LEU A 196 -6.63 2.54 16.45
N ALA A 197 -5.39 2.62 16.02
CA ALA A 197 -4.88 1.91 14.87
C ALA A 197 -3.73 0.99 15.27
N VAL A 198 -3.64 -0.16 14.64
CA VAL A 198 -2.59 -1.15 14.91
C VAL A 198 -2.02 -1.65 13.60
N ASP A 199 -0.70 -1.80 13.54
CA ASP A 199 -0.02 -2.45 12.43
C ASP A 199 1.14 -3.31 12.92
N ILE A 200 1.41 -4.42 12.23
CA ILE A 200 2.54 -5.29 12.56
C ILE A 200 3.88 -4.63 12.19
N ASP A 201 3.90 -3.76 11.18
CA ASP A 201 5.09 -3.02 10.79
C ASP A 201 5.28 -1.76 11.66
N PRO A 202 6.36 -1.68 12.45
CA PRO A 202 6.65 -0.47 13.24
C PRO A 202 6.76 0.82 12.42
N LYS A 203 7.13 0.74 11.15
CA LYS A 203 7.21 1.91 10.25
C LYS A 203 5.84 2.52 9.94
N ALA A 204 4.78 1.71 9.97
CA ALA A 204 3.41 2.18 9.77
C ALA A 204 3.01 3.22 10.82
N VAL A 205 3.54 3.13 12.04
CA VAL A 205 3.23 4.06 13.13
C VAL A 205 3.60 5.50 12.77
N ASP A 206 4.82 5.70 12.30
CA ASP A 206 5.31 7.05 11.94
C ASP A 206 4.54 7.57 10.72
N VAL A 207 4.36 6.74 9.70
CA VAL A 207 3.61 7.10 8.48
C VAL A 207 2.16 7.48 8.78
N ALA A 208 1.47 6.72 9.63
CA ALA A 208 0.10 7.01 10.02
C ALA A 208 -0.01 8.34 10.79
N TYR A 209 0.94 8.64 11.69
CA TYR A 209 0.98 9.94 12.38
C TYR A 209 1.31 11.10 11.44
N GLU A 210 2.22 10.93 10.48
CA GLU A 210 2.50 11.94 9.47
C GLU A 210 1.26 12.26 8.63
N ASN A 211 0.56 11.24 8.17
CA ASN A 211 -0.68 11.41 7.42
C ASN A 211 -1.81 12.04 8.27
N ALA A 212 -1.93 11.68 9.55
CA ALA A 212 -2.87 12.31 10.47
C ALA A 212 -2.58 13.82 10.64
N ALA A 213 -1.30 14.19 10.79
CA ALA A 213 -0.88 15.58 10.93
C ALA A 213 -1.21 16.42 9.69
N LEU A 214 -1.15 15.86 8.46
CA LEU A 214 -1.58 16.54 7.22
C LEU A 214 -3.04 16.98 7.28
N ASN A 215 -3.87 16.28 8.08
CA ASN A 215 -5.30 16.53 8.26
C ASN A 215 -5.63 17.28 9.56
N GLY A 216 -4.61 17.80 10.27
CA GLY A 216 -4.81 18.49 11.54
C GLY A 216 -5.25 17.57 12.69
N ILE A 217 -5.02 16.26 12.57
CA ILE A 217 -5.38 15.27 13.59
C ILE A 217 -4.17 15.03 14.49
N GLY A 218 -4.32 15.34 15.77
CA GLY A 218 -3.30 15.16 16.79
C GLY A 218 -3.37 13.78 17.48
N LYS A 219 -2.36 13.51 18.31
CA LYS A 219 -2.25 12.27 19.10
C LYS A 219 -3.30 12.17 20.22
N ASP A 220 -4.00 13.23 20.51
CA ASP A 220 -5.17 13.27 21.39
C ASP A 220 -6.39 12.56 20.80
N ARG A 221 -6.49 12.52 19.47
CA ARG A 221 -7.58 11.86 18.75
C ARG A 221 -7.17 10.60 18.01
N TYR A 222 -5.88 10.40 17.79
CA TYR A 222 -5.36 9.27 17.02
C TYR A 222 -4.23 8.59 17.78
N THR A 223 -4.41 7.32 18.09
CA THR A 223 -3.40 6.48 18.73
C THR A 223 -3.01 5.36 17.78
N VAL A 224 -1.71 5.18 17.55
CA VAL A 224 -1.19 4.10 16.69
C VAL A 224 -0.25 3.23 17.51
N ARG A 225 -0.36 1.91 17.36
CA ARG A 225 0.46 0.89 18.02
C ARG A 225 1.12 -0.02 16.98
N ALA A 226 2.36 -0.37 17.22
CA ALA A 226 3.01 -1.46 16.48
C ALA A 226 2.81 -2.77 17.25
N GLY A 227 2.44 -3.84 16.54
CA GLY A 227 2.33 -5.16 17.10
C GLY A 227 1.38 -6.08 16.33
N ASP A 228 1.47 -7.36 16.61
CA ASP A 228 0.60 -8.38 16.02
C ASP A 228 -0.53 -8.72 17.01
N VAL A 229 -1.74 -8.31 16.67
CA VAL A 229 -2.95 -8.53 17.50
C VAL A 229 -3.24 -10.02 17.71
N LEU A 230 -2.78 -10.89 16.80
CA LEU A 230 -3.02 -12.34 16.91
C LEU A 230 -2.07 -13.03 17.90
N SER A 231 -0.87 -12.53 18.05
CA SER A 231 0.18 -13.15 18.89
C SER A 231 0.53 -12.37 20.15
N ASP A 232 0.31 -11.04 20.18
CA ASP A 232 0.58 -10.20 21.35
C ASP A 232 -0.66 -10.08 22.26
N ALA A 233 -0.70 -10.90 23.30
CA ALA A 233 -1.81 -10.92 24.25
C ALA A 233 -1.97 -9.60 25.05
N ALA A 234 -0.89 -8.86 25.28
CA ALA A 234 -0.95 -7.59 25.99
C ALA A 234 -1.59 -6.52 25.12
N LEU A 235 -1.20 -6.45 23.84
CA LEU A 235 -1.80 -5.56 22.85
C LEU A 235 -3.29 -5.90 22.62
N ALA A 236 -3.62 -7.18 22.47
CA ALA A 236 -5.01 -7.63 22.32
C ALA A 236 -5.86 -7.23 23.54
N ALA A 237 -5.31 -7.35 24.76
CA ALA A 237 -5.99 -6.92 25.99
C ALA A 237 -6.14 -5.39 26.08
N GLU A 238 -5.14 -4.60 25.61
CA GLU A 238 -5.24 -3.13 25.51
C GLU A 238 -6.38 -2.73 24.58
N ILE A 239 -6.43 -3.32 23.40
CA ILE A 239 -7.46 -3.03 22.38
C ILE A 239 -8.87 -3.38 22.91
N ALA A 240 -9.00 -4.48 23.62
CA ALA A 240 -10.27 -4.97 24.15
C ALA A 240 -10.75 -4.23 25.42
N GLN A 241 -10.04 -3.21 25.93
CA GLN A 241 -10.48 -2.39 27.05
C GLN A 241 -11.74 -1.58 26.75
N GLN A 242 -12.02 -1.35 25.47
CA GLN A 242 -13.27 -0.73 25.03
C GLN A 242 -13.86 -1.49 23.85
N ARG A 243 -15.10 -1.17 23.52
CA ARG A 243 -15.78 -1.66 22.32
C ARG A 243 -15.96 -0.53 21.33
N TYR A 244 -15.98 -0.87 20.05
CA TYR A 244 -15.96 0.10 18.95
C TYR A 244 -17.24 -0.04 18.10
N PRO A 245 -17.91 1.10 17.79
CA PRO A 245 -18.99 1.11 16.80
C PRO A 245 -18.52 0.70 15.39
N LEU A 246 -17.23 0.93 15.07
CA LEU A 246 -16.65 0.58 13.78
C LEU A 246 -15.27 -0.04 13.96
N VAL A 247 -15.13 -1.28 13.52
CA VAL A 247 -13.86 -2.01 13.45
C VAL A 247 -13.51 -2.24 11.99
N LEU A 248 -12.31 -1.84 11.60
CA LEU A 248 -11.80 -1.87 10.22
C LEU A 248 -10.65 -2.87 10.10
N ALA A 249 -10.58 -3.57 8.97
CA ALA A 249 -9.45 -4.41 8.60
C ALA A 249 -9.32 -4.51 7.07
N ASN A 250 -8.31 -3.87 6.47
CA ASN A 250 -8.03 -4.04 5.05
C ASN A 250 -6.71 -4.81 4.89
N ILE A 251 -6.79 -6.12 5.09
CA ILE A 251 -5.65 -7.05 5.15
C ILE A 251 -6.00 -8.37 4.47
N VAL A 252 -5.01 -9.23 4.24
CA VAL A 252 -5.20 -10.50 3.55
C VAL A 252 -6.11 -11.49 4.31
N ALA A 253 -6.80 -12.35 3.58
CA ALA A 253 -7.74 -13.34 4.13
C ALA A 253 -7.12 -14.21 5.22
N ASP A 254 -5.84 -14.60 5.09
CA ASP A 254 -5.13 -15.43 6.07
C ASP A 254 -5.00 -14.78 7.45
N VAL A 255 -5.06 -13.46 7.52
CA VAL A 255 -5.06 -12.69 8.77
C VAL A 255 -6.50 -12.43 9.25
N ILE A 256 -7.43 -12.11 8.35
CA ILE A 256 -8.84 -11.85 8.72
C ILE A 256 -9.49 -13.10 9.33
N ILE A 257 -9.22 -14.29 8.78
CA ILE A 257 -9.81 -15.53 9.24
C ILE A 257 -9.54 -15.78 10.74
N PRO A 258 -8.29 -15.85 11.23
CA PRO A 258 -8.04 -16.00 12.67
C PRO A 258 -8.47 -14.77 13.48
N LEU A 259 -8.34 -13.55 12.95
CA LEU A 259 -8.73 -12.30 13.60
C LEU A 259 -10.24 -12.28 13.91
N SER A 260 -11.06 -12.87 13.06
CA SER A 260 -12.52 -12.91 13.19
C SER A 260 -13.01 -13.48 14.53
N ALA A 261 -12.22 -14.32 15.18
CA ALA A 261 -12.54 -14.86 16.51
C ALA A 261 -12.47 -13.80 17.64
N GLN A 262 -11.70 -12.73 17.44
CA GLN A 262 -11.57 -11.64 18.43
C GLN A 262 -12.61 -10.53 18.21
N VAL A 263 -13.08 -10.34 16.99
CA VAL A 263 -13.94 -9.23 16.57
C VAL A 263 -15.22 -9.09 17.41
N PRO A 264 -15.95 -10.17 17.79
CA PRO A 264 -17.15 -10.03 18.61
C PRO A 264 -16.92 -9.35 19.96
N ASN A 265 -15.71 -9.48 20.53
CA ASN A 265 -15.35 -8.83 21.79
C ASN A 265 -14.97 -7.35 21.61
N LEU A 266 -14.72 -6.93 20.39
CA LEU A 266 -14.30 -5.57 20.02
C LEU A 266 -15.49 -4.70 19.57
N LEU A 267 -16.59 -5.29 19.14
CA LEU A 267 -17.77 -4.57 18.64
C LEU A 267 -18.71 -4.14 19.77
N THR A 268 -19.27 -2.94 19.64
CA THR A 268 -20.49 -2.57 20.37
C THR A 268 -21.68 -3.41 19.87
N GLU A 269 -22.81 -3.39 20.57
CA GLU A 269 -24.01 -4.17 20.22
C GLU A 269 -24.47 -3.92 18.76
N ASP A 270 -24.47 -2.63 18.34
CA ASP A 270 -24.80 -2.20 16.98
C ASP A 270 -23.53 -1.94 16.12
N GLY A 271 -22.39 -2.46 16.54
CA GLY A 271 -21.10 -2.21 15.88
C GLY A 271 -20.97 -2.97 14.57
N ILE A 272 -20.15 -2.41 13.68
CA ILE A 272 -19.89 -2.96 12.35
C ILE A 272 -18.42 -3.35 12.24
N PHE A 273 -18.19 -4.58 11.79
CA PHE A 273 -16.89 -5.02 11.29
C PHE A 273 -16.89 -4.87 9.77
N LEU A 274 -16.01 -3.99 9.27
CA LEU A 274 -15.77 -3.78 7.85
C LEU A 274 -14.39 -4.34 7.49
N CYS A 275 -14.36 -5.40 6.70
CA CYS A 275 -13.11 -5.98 6.25
C CYS A 275 -13.03 -6.10 4.72
N SER A 276 -11.81 -5.94 4.19
CA SER A 276 -11.44 -6.09 2.79
C SER A 276 -9.96 -6.52 2.66
N GLY A 277 -9.39 -6.44 1.45
CA GLY A 277 -8.10 -7.08 1.16
C GLY A 277 -8.27 -8.56 0.84
N ILE A 278 -9.49 -8.94 0.48
CA ILE A 278 -9.92 -10.31 0.21
C ILE A 278 -10.12 -10.43 -1.31
N ILE A 279 -9.40 -11.34 -1.96
CA ILE A 279 -9.69 -11.68 -3.36
C ILE A 279 -11.01 -12.47 -3.44
N ASP A 280 -11.72 -12.30 -4.54
CA ASP A 280 -13.06 -12.89 -4.75
C ASP A 280 -13.07 -14.41 -4.57
N THR A 281 -12.03 -15.11 -5.03
CA THR A 281 -11.87 -16.56 -4.92
C THR A 281 -11.77 -17.05 -3.47
N ARG A 282 -11.34 -16.21 -2.53
CA ARG A 282 -11.21 -16.55 -1.10
C ARG A 282 -12.31 -15.98 -0.23
N ALA A 283 -13.24 -15.22 -0.81
CA ALA A 283 -14.32 -14.57 -0.04
C ALA A 283 -15.13 -15.58 0.78
N HIS A 284 -15.41 -16.75 0.22
CA HIS A 284 -16.20 -17.80 0.89
C HIS A 284 -15.53 -18.34 2.16
N GLU A 285 -14.19 -18.40 2.21
CA GLU A 285 -13.44 -18.83 3.41
C GLU A 285 -13.62 -17.82 4.54
N VAL A 286 -13.51 -16.52 4.21
CA VAL A 286 -13.69 -15.43 5.17
C VAL A 286 -15.14 -15.38 5.66
N GLU A 287 -16.12 -15.48 4.75
CA GLU A 287 -17.56 -15.55 5.09
C GLU A 287 -17.88 -16.68 6.08
N ALA A 288 -17.33 -17.87 5.82
CA ALA A 288 -17.49 -19.01 6.71
C ALA A 288 -16.86 -18.79 8.09
N ALA A 289 -15.67 -18.15 8.15
CA ALA A 289 -14.99 -17.84 9.39
C ALA A 289 -15.76 -16.79 10.22
N LEU A 290 -16.27 -15.74 9.58
CA LEU A 290 -17.10 -14.72 10.24
C LEU A 290 -18.35 -15.36 10.85
N ALA A 291 -19.08 -16.16 10.07
CA ALA A 291 -20.29 -16.84 10.55
C ALA A 291 -19.99 -17.80 11.71
N LYS A 292 -18.90 -18.58 11.62
CA LYS A 292 -18.46 -19.50 12.68
C LYS A 292 -18.18 -18.77 13.99
N ASN A 293 -17.67 -17.55 13.91
CA ASN A 293 -17.27 -16.74 15.08
C ASN A 293 -18.38 -15.78 15.55
N GLY A 294 -19.65 -15.99 15.18
CA GLY A 294 -20.80 -15.22 15.68
C GLY A 294 -20.96 -13.85 15.02
N LEU A 295 -20.50 -13.71 13.79
CA LEU A 295 -20.69 -12.51 12.98
C LEU A 295 -21.64 -12.81 11.82
N LYS A 296 -22.62 -11.94 11.59
CA LYS A 296 -23.57 -12.00 10.49
C LYS A 296 -23.21 -10.96 9.43
N ILE A 297 -22.93 -11.41 8.22
CA ILE A 297 -22.69 -10.52 7.09
C ILE A 297 -23.99 -9.82 6.70
N THR A 298 -23.96 -8.51 6.66
CA THR A 298 -25.09 -7.63 6.27
C THR A 298 -24.94 -7.10 4.86
N ARG A 299 -23.69 -6.96 4.39
CA ARG A 299 -23.41 -6.46 3.04
C ARG A 299 -22.11 -7.05 2.51
N LYS A 300 -22.11 -7.37 1.21
CA LYS A 300 -20.94 -7.73 0.41
C LYS A 300 -20.83 -6.78 -0.77
N ARG A 301 -19.64 -6.26 -1.01
CA ARG A 301 -19.33 -5.42 -2.18
C ARG A 301 -18.13 -5.99 -2.90
N GLU A 302 -18.12 -5.84 -4.21
CA GLU A 302 -17.07 -6.36 -5.06
C GLU A 302 -16.60 -5.29 -6.04
N LYS A 303 -15.28 -5.24 -6.29
CA LYS A 303 -14.68 -4.31 -7.24
C LYS A 303 -13.35 -4.89 -7.75
N ASN A 304 -13.22 -5.06 -9.06
CA ASN A 304 -11.98 -5.51 -9.72
C ASN A 304 -11.37 -6.77 -9.09
N GLY A 305 -12.18 -7.81 -8.78
CA GLY A 305 -11.71 -9.04 -8.15
C GLY A 305 -11.46 -8.96 -6.63
N TRP A 306 -11.75 -7.82 -5.99
CA TRP A 306 -11.64 -7.63 -4.55
C TRP A 306 -13.02 -7.55 -3.89
N VAL A 307 -13.08 -8.05 -2.67
CA VAL A 307 -14.30 -8.12 -1.88
C VAL A 307 -14.14 -7.33 -0.58
N ALA A 308 -15.20 -6.60 -0.22
CA ALA A 308 -15.39 -6.05 1.12
C ALA A 308 -16.66 -6.63 1.75
N LEU A 309 -16.56 -6.99 3.03
CA LEU A 309 -17.64 -7.54 3.83
C LEU A 309 -17.94 -6.59 4.99
N GLU A 310 -19.23 -6.36 5.21
CA GLU A 310 -19.74 -5.68 6.40
C GLU A 310 -20.46 -6.73 7.25
N ALA A 311 -20.10 -6.84 8.51
CA ALA A 311 -20.67 -7.83 9.42
C ALA A 311 -21.00 -7.18 10.77
N VAL A 312 -22.04 -7.69 11.43
CA VAL A 312 -22.50 -7.31 12.76
C VAL A 312 -22.51 -8.53 13.67
N LEU A 313 -22.70 -8.34 14.97
CA LEU A 313 -22.95 -9.45 15.90
C LEU A 313 -24.20 -10.23 15.47
N ALA A 314 -24.15 -11.59 15.52
CA ALA A 314 -25.23 -12.46 15.06
C ALA A 314 -26.38 -12.57 16.07
#